data_938e88a913f29435a6bc864cc1b0fc71
#
_entry.id   938e88a913f29435a6bc864cc1b0fc71
#
_cell.length_a   1.000
_cell.length_b   1.000
_cell.length_c   1.000
_cell.angle_alpha   90.00
_cell.angle_beta   90.00
_cell.angle_gamma   90.00
#
_symmetry.space_group_name_H-M   'P 1'
#
loop_
_entity.id
_entity.type
_entity.pdbx_description
1 polymer ?
#
loop_
_entity_poly.entity_id
_entity_poly.type
_entity_poly.pdbx_seq_one_letter_code
_entity_poly.pdbx_strand_id
1 'polypeptide(L)'
;MTYEEILALSPYQVPQMKKQVLLARELMRLTRHHRGHCQAYDRMLTAIGFTEREAENPEDIPFLPVRLFKEMELRSIPSKDIFKTMTSSGTSGQNVSKIYLDRATASYQQKTLVRIVSDMTGSARLPMILIDCPSVVQNRAMFSARGAGILGFSIFGRKKMYALNDNMELQLDSLREFIAAHRGEKILLFGFTFMIWQHFYRALAASKEKLDLSTAVLIHGGGWKRLTQEAVSPEQFNSALKEVCGISHISNYYGMVEQTGCICMECEKGHLHVSTYSDVIVRRGLDFSVAPVGEKGILEVVSLLPESYPGHALLTEDEGALLGVDDCPCGRKGKYFKVFGRIQHAELRGCSDTYAAKI
;
A
#
# COMPACT_ATOMS: atom_id res chain seq x y z
N MET A 1 -22.56 1.21 -11.61
CA MET A 1 -22.25 -0.21 -11.29
C MET A 1 -22.32 -0.37 -9.79
N THR A 2 -22.75 -1.54 -9.32
CA THR A 2 -22.62 -1.90 -7.90
C THR A 2 -21.15 -2.18 -7.57
N TYR A 3 -20.80 -2.13 -6.29
CA TYR A 3 -19.44 -2.49 -5.86
C TYR A 3 -19.06 -3.93 -6.24
N GLU A 4 -20.01 -4.87 -6.15
CA GLU A 4 -19.77 -6.28 -6.50
C GLU A 4 -19.49 -6.45 -8.00
N GLU A 5 -20.16 -5.69 -8.86
CA GLU A 5 -19.86 -5.66 -10.30
C GLU A 5 -18.47 -5.10 -10.60
N ILE A 6 -18.06 -4.04 -9.87
CA ILE A 6 -16.71 -3.48 -10.00
C ILE A 6 -15.66 -4.48 -9.53
N LEU A 7 -15.90 -5.14 -8.39
CA LEU A 7 -15.00 -6.13 -7.81
C LEU A 7 -14.85 -7.40 -8.67
N ALA A 8 -15.86 -7.72 -9.49
CA ALA A 8 -15.80 -8.83 -10.42
C ALA A 8 -14.83 -8.60 -11.59
N LEU A 9 -14.47 -7.35 -11.88
CA LEU A 9 -13.48 -7.03 -12.90
C LEU A 9 -12.10 -7.56 -12.50
N SER A 10 -11.30 -7.93 -13.49
CA SER A 10 -9.90 -8.30 -13.25
C SER A 10 -9.11 -7.09 -12.74
N PRO A 11 -8.24 -7.26 -11.73
CA PRO A 11 -7.43 -6.16 -11.21
C PRO A 11 -6.55 -5.47 -12.25
N TYR A 12 -6.07 -6.21 -13.28
CA TYR A 12 -5.04 -5.71 -14.19
C TYR A 12 -5.28 -6.03 -15.67
N GLN A 13 -6.52 -6.34 -16.06
CA GLN A 13 -6.83 -6.66 -17.46
C GLN A 13 -7.74 -5.64 -18.16
N VAL A 14 -8.20 -4.63 -17.44
CA VAL A 14 -9.04 -3.57 -18.01
C VAL A 14 -8.15 -2.49 -18.64
N PRO A 15 -8.22 -2.25 -19.95
CA PRO A 15 -7.47 -1.18 -20.61
C PRO A 15 -7.80 0.20 -20.03
N GLN A 16 -6.80 1.08 -19.98
CA GLN A 16 -6.92 2.40 -19.36
C GLN A 16 -8.10 3.23 -19.88
N MET A 17 -8.35 3.21 -21.16
CA MET A 17 -9.47 3.96 -21.76
C MET A 17 -10.83 3.53 -21.18
N LYS A 18 -11.05 2.24 -20.96
CA LYS A 18 -12.28 1.73 -20.33
C LYS A 18 -12.31 2.02 -18.83
N LYS A 19 -11.16 1.88 -18.18
CA LYS A 19 -10.99 2.11 -16.77
C LYS A 19 -11.24 3.56 -16.37
N GLN A 20 -10.72 4.54 -17.14
CA GLN A 20 -10.89 5.96 -16.82
C GLN A 20 -12.36 6.41 -16.86
N VAL A 21 -13.16 5.88 -17.77
CA VAL A 21 -14.61 6.19 -17.83
C VAL A 21 -15.33 5.67 -16.57
N LEU A 22 -15.00 4.45 -16.14
CA LEU A 22 -15.53 3.89 -14.90
C LEU A 22 -15.10 4.73 -13.69
N LEU A 23 -13.81 5.05 -13.59
CA LEU A 23 -13.25 5.81 -12.48
C LEU A 23 -13.85 7.23 -12.43
N ALA A 24 -13.88 7.96 -13.53
CA ALA A 24 -14.42 9.32 -13.57
C ALA A 24 -15.86 9.37 -13.04
N ARG A 25 -16.71 8.45 -13.49
CA ARG A 25 -18.11 8.37 -13.05
C ARG A 25 -18.22 8.04 -11.54
N GLU A 26 -17.54 7.01 -11.08
CA GLU A 26 -17.66 6.56 -9.67
C GLU A 26 -16.97 7.52 -8.69
N LEU A 27 -15.85 8.13 -9.08
CA LEU A 27 -15.18 9.16 -8.27
C LEU A 27 -16.05 10.42 -8.16
N MET A 28 -16.74 10.83 -9.23
CA MET A 28 -17.69 11.94 -9.16
C MET A 28 -18.89 11.61 -8.27
N ARG A 29 -19.38 10.36 -8.29
CA ARG A 29 -20.40 9.88 -7.36
C ARG A 29 -19.93 10.01 -5.91
N LEU A 30 -18.68 9.59 -5.63
CA LEU A 30 -18.07 9.72 -4.30
C LEU A 30 -17.90 11.19 -3.89
N THR A 31 -17.48 12.06 -4.81
CA THR A 31 -17.38 13.50 -4.57
C THR A 31 -18.72 14.08 -4.12
N ARG A 32 -19.82 13.78 -4.83
CA ARG A 32 -21.18 14.21 -4.45
C ARG A 32 -21.61 13.63 -3.09
N HIS A 33 -21.33 12.35 -2.88
CA HIS A 33 -21.62 11.68 -1.60
C HIS A 33 -20.91 12.37 -0.43
N HIS A 34 -19.61 12.59 -0.54
CA HIS A 34 -18.85 13.21 0.54
C HIS A 34 -19.21 14.68 0.74
N ARG A 35 -19.52 15.40 -0.32
CA ARG A 35 -20.01 16.78 -0.24
C ARG A 35 -21.29 16.87 0.59
N GLY A 36 -22.22 15.93 0.43
CA GLY A 36 -23.47 15.88 1.19
C GLY A 36 -23.33 15.37 2.64
N HIS A 37 -22.23 14.68 2.99
CA HIS A 37 -22.11 13.99 4.27
C HIS A 37 -20.88 14.42 5.11
N CYS A 38 -19.96 15.21 4.55
CA CYS A 38 -18.78 15.72 5.25
C CYS A 38 -18.69 17.24 5.11
N GLN A 39 -19.15 17.97 6.12
CA GLN A 39 -19.19 19.44 6.07
C GLN A 39 -17.82 20.08 5.81
N ALA A 40 -16.74 19.50 6.36
CA ALA A 40 -15.40 20.00 6.11
C ALA A 40 -15.02 19.88 4.63
N TYR A 41 -15.35 18.75 3.99
CA TYR A 41 -15.13 18.54 2.57
C TYR A 41 -15.93 19.49 1.69
N ASP A 42 -17.24 19.69 2.01
CA ASP A 42 -18.09 20.66 1.29
C ASP A 42 -17.53 22.10 1.35
N ARG A 43 -17.06 22.53 2.54
CA ARG A 43 -16.40 23.85 2.69
C ARG A 43 -15.15 23.98 1.83
N MET A 44 -14.32 22.93 1.73
CA MET A 44 -13.13 22.93 0.90
C MET A 44 -13.48 23.05 -0.57
N LEU A 45 -14.45 22.25 -1.07
CA LEU A 45 -14.92 22.33 -2.45
C LEU A 45 -15.50 23.69 -2.78
N THR A 46 -16.26 24.28 -1.86
CA THR A 46 -16.80 25.64 -2.01
C THR A 46 -15.68 26.69 -2.07
N ALA A 47 -14.65 26.58 -1.20
CA ALA A 47 -13.53 27.50 -1.18
C ALA A 47 -12.69 27.50 -2.46
N ILE A 48 -12.54 26.35 -3.12
CA ILE A 48 -11.86 26.25 -4.42
C ILE A 48 -12.77 26.54 -5.62
N GLY A 49 -14.04 26.92 -5.38
CA GLY A 49 -15.01 27.22 -6.43
C GLY A 49 -15.43 26.00 -7.25
N PHE A 50 -15.35 24.78 -6.67
CA PHE A 50 -15.73 23.58 -7.39
C PHE A 50 -17.22 23.57 -7.73
N THR A 51 -17.52 23.45 -9.01
CA THR A 51 -18.88 23.29 -9.53
C THR A 51 -19.08 21.88 -10.02
N GLU A 52 -20.20 21.26 -9.65
CA GLU A 52 -20.54 19.91 -10.08
C GLU A 52 -20.82 19.88 -11.58
N ARG A 53 -19.99 19.15 -12.27
CA ARG A 53 -20.16 18.82 -13.69
C ARG A 53 -19.81 17.35 -13.89
N GLU A 54 -20.20 16.77 -15.02
CA GLU A 54 -19.72 15.44 -15.37
C GLU A 54 -18.20 15.47 -15.54
N ALA A 55 -17.52 14.53 -14.88
CA ALA A 55 -16.09 14.32 -15.08
C ALA A 55 -15.88 13.38 -16.27
N GLU A 56 -15.04 13.77 -17.19
CA GLU A 56 -14.66 12.91 -18.32
C GLU A 56 -13.49 12.01 -17.96
N ASN A 57 -12.60 12.50 -17.10
CA ASN A 57 -11.40 11.81 -16.67
C ASN A 57 -11.24 11.83 -15.14
N PRO A 58 -10.51 10.88 -14.54
CA PRO A 58 -10.15 10.93 -13.12
C PRO A 58 -9.40 12.19 -12.71
N GLU A 59 -8.66 12.80 -13.63
CA GLU A 59 -7.90 14.03 -13.47
C GLU A 59 -8.79 15.27 -13.20
N ASP A 60 -10.09 15.20 -13.56
CA ASP A 60 -11.08 16.28 -13.34
C ASP A 60 -11.65 16.29 -11.91
N ILE A 61 -11.38 15.25 -11.13
CA ILE A 61 -11.89 15.09 -9.77
C ILE A 61 -11.10 16.00 -8.81
N PRO A 62 -11.78 16.75 -7.92
CA PRO A 62 -11.11 17.56 -6.95
C PRO A 62 -10.39 16.67 -5.92
N PHE A 63 -9.12 16.90 -5.70
CA PHE A 63 -8.30 16.14 -4.75
C PHE A 63 -8.08 16.91 -3.43
N LEU A 64 -7.83 16.17 -2.37
CA LEU A 64 -7.40 16.70 -1.08
C LEU A 64 -5.91 16.42 -0.86
N PRO A 65 -5.13 17.38 -0.32
CA PRO A 65 -3.83 17.07 0.25
C PRO A 65 -3.96 16.05 1.37
N VAL A 66 -3.20 14.96 1.31
CA VAL A 66 -3.27 13.85 2.28
C VAL A 66 -3.03 14.32 3.73
N ARG A 67 -2.25 15.39 3.89
CA ARG A 67 -1.95 16.00 5.20
C ARG A 67 -3.21 16.43 5.97
N LEU A 68 -4.29 16.79 5.30
CA LEU A 68 -5.53 17.22 5.94
C LEU A 68 -6.12 16.16 6.87
N PHE A 69 -5.88 14.87 6.63
CA PHE A 69 -6.32 13.80 7.54
C PHE A 69 -5.62 13.79 8.91
N LYS A 70 -4.55 14.55 9.06
CA LYS A 70 -3.87 14.77 10.34
C LYS A 70 -4.41 15.98 11.10
N GLU A 71 -4.92 16.94 10.36
CA GLU A 71 -5.32 18.27 10.87
C GLU A 71 -6.83 18.35 11.10
N MET A 72 -7.61 17.53 10.41
CA MET A 72 -9.06 17.59 10.41
C MET A 72 -9.71 16.23 10.59
N GLU A 73 -10.89 16.23 11.19
CA GLU A 73 -11.75 15.06 11.20
C GLU A 73 -12.55 15.00 9.89
N LEU A 74 -12.09 14.13 8.97
CA LEU A 74 -12.70 13.93 7.66
C LEU A 74 -13.46 12.60 7.67
N ARG A 75 -14.78 12.64 7.83
CA ARG A 75 -15.67 11.47 7.78
C ARG A 75 -17.00 11.82 7.16
N SER A 76 -17.60 10.87 6.46
CA SER A 76 -18.91 10.98 5.80
C SER A 76 -19.95 10.06 6.42
N ILE A 77 -19.71 9.59 7.65
CA ILE A 77 -20.61 8.75 8.42
C ILE A 77 -20.79 9.32 9.83
N PRO A 78 -21.94 9.11 10.48
CA PRO A 78 -22.14 9.49 11.87
C PRO A 78 -21.26 8.64 12.81
N SER A 79 -20.93 9.19 13.99
CA SER A 79 -20.02 8.52 14.96
C SER A 79 -20.50 7.13 15.38
N LYS A 80 -21.82 6.91 15.46
CA LYS A 80 -22.41 5.62 15.84
C LYS A 80 -22.15 4.49 14.84
N ASP A 81 -21.86 4.83 13.58
CA ASP A 81 -21.65 3.88 12.49
C ASP A 81 -20.16 3.56 12.29
N ILE A 82 -19.26 4.19 13.09
CA ILE A 82 -17.84 3.90 13.05
C ILE A 82 -17.60 2.49 13.57
N PHE A 83 -17.21 1.59 12.66
CA PHE A 83 -16.83 0.22 12.99
C PHE A 83 -15.36 0.13 13.43
N LYS A 84 -14.48 0.91 12.79
CA LYS A 84 -13.04 0.88 13.04
C LYS A 84 -12.41 2.24 12.70
N THR A 85 -11.45 2.66 13.52
CA THR A 85 -10.59 3.80 13.20
C THR A 85 -9.17 3.27 12.88
N MET A 86 -8.66 3.63 11.72
CA MET A 86 -7.27 3.36 11.34
C MET A 86 -6.45 4.63 11.49
N THR A 87 -5.16 4.47 11.85
CA THR A 87 -4.25 5.60 12.01
C THR A 87 -2.99 5.40 11.19
N SER A 88 -2.44 6.49 10.65
CA SER A 88 -1.11 6.47 10.06
C SER A 88 -0.04 6.25 11.14
N SER A 89 1.16 5.85 10.73
CA SER A 89 2.30 5.82 11.64
C SER A 89 2.67 7.25 12.05
N GLY A 90 2.83 7.48 13.34
CA GLY A 90 3.34 8.73 13.90
C GLY A 90 4.36 8.43 14.98
N THR A 91 5.41 9.25 15.10
CA THR A 91 6.26 9.29 16.28
C THR A 91 5.49 9.93 17.43
N SER A 92 5.78 9.52 18.68
CA SER A 92 5.15 10.09 19.88
C SER A 92 5.20 11.64 19.84
N GLY A 93 4.03 12.28 19.95
CA GLY A 93 3.88 13.73 19.92
C GLY A 93 3.48 14.34 18.57
N GLN A 94 3.31 13.58 17.51
CA GLN A 94 2.84 14.08 16.21
C GLN A 94 1.38 13.70 15.94
N ASN A 95 0.64 14.59 15.25
CA ASN A 95 -0.70 14.30 14.77
C ASN A 95 -0.64 13.18 13.72
N VAL A 96 -1.45 12.14 13.91
CA VAL A 96 -1.60 11.02 12.97
C VAL A 96 -2.87 11.20 12.15
N SER A 97 -2.86 10.73 10.89
CA SER A 97 -4.11 10.63 10.12
C SER A 97 -5.08 9.68 10.81
N LYS A 98 -6.35 10.05 10.85
CA LYS A 98 -7.43 9.21 11.39
C LYS A 98 -8.43 8.92 10.28
N ILE A 99 -8.61 7.65 9.99
CA ILE A 99 -9.52 7.15 8.95
C ILE A 99 -10.64 6.38 9.61
N TYR A 100 -11.85 6.87 9.46
CA TYR A 100 -13.05 6.31 10.09
C TYR A 100 -13.77 5.40 9.10
N LEU A 101 -13.86 4.11 9.43
CA LEU A 101 -14.46 3.10 8.57
C LEU A 101 -15.78 2.60 9.17
N ASP A 102 -16.79 2.52 8.33
CA ASP A 102 -17.95 1.67 8.59
C ASP A 102 -17.65 0.22 8.17
N ARG A 103 -18.60 -0.69 8.42
CA ARG A 103 -18.46 -2.12 8.09
C ARG A 103 -18.38 -2.35 6.58
N ALA A 104 -19.13 -1.58 5.78
CA ALA A 104 -19.16 -1.72 4.34
C ALA A 104 -17.82 -1.33 3.72
N THR A 105 -17.31 -0.13 4.03
CA THR A 105 -16.02 0.34 3.53
C THR A 105 -14.88 -0.58 3.96
N ALA A 106 -14.87 -1.05 5.22
CA ALA A 106 -13.85 -1.99 5.69
C ALA A 106 -13.90 -3.33 4.93
N SER A 107 -15.11 -3.83 4.63
CA SER A 107 -15.28 -5.03 3.80
C SER A 107 -14.81 -4.82 2.37
N TYR A 108 -15.13 -3.68 1.77
CA TYR A 108 -14.69 -3.34 0.41
C TYR A 108 -13.17 -3.29 0.30
N GLN A 109 -12.52 -2.61 1.23
CA GLN A 109 -11.07 -2.54 1.33
C GLN A 109 -10.43 -3.93 1.41
N GLN A 110 -10.97 -4.81 2.27
CA GLN A 110 -10.46 -6.17 2.45
C GLN A 110 -10.65 -7.03 1.19
N LYS A 111 -11.85 -7.02 0.59
CA LYS A 111 -12.15 -7.80 -0.62
C LYS A 111 -11.25 -7.35 -1.79
N THR A 112 -11.07 -6.05 -1.96
CA THR A 112 -10.22 -5.49 -3.01
C THR A 112 -8.75 -5.87 -2.80
N LEU A 113 -8.24 -5.76 -1.58
CA LEU A 113 -6.89 -6.21 -1.24
C LEU A 113 -6.67 -7.68 -1.60
N VAL A 114 -7.67 -8.54 -1.28
CA VAL A 114 -7.63 -9.96 -1.63
C VAL A 114 -7.55 -10.13 -3.15
N ARG A 115 -8.34 -9.42 -3.93
CA ARG A 115 -8.32 -9.50 -5.39
C ARG A 115 -6.96 -9.10 -5.98
N ILE A 116 -6.40 -7.98 -5.50
CA ILE A 116 -5.11 -7.45 -5.96
C ILE A 116 -3.97 -8.44 -5.66
N VAL A 117 -3.87 -8.90 -4.41
CA VAL A 117 -2.77 -9.78 -3.99
C VAL A 117 -2.90 -11.17 -4.60
N SER A 118 -4.13 -11.70 -4.73
CA SER A 118 -4.37 -13.03 -5.32
C SER A 118 -4.02 -13.09 -6.81
N ASP A 119 -3.99 -11.97 -7.52
CA ASP A 119 -3.49 -11.93 -8.91
C ASP A 119 -2.02 -12.34 -9.00
N MET A 120 -1.23 -12.04 -7.97
CA MET A 120 0.19 -12.37 -7.91
C MET A 120 0.50 -13.69 -7.20
N THR A 121 -0.24 -14.01 -6.14
CA THR A 121 0.03 -15.19 -5.29
C THR A 121 -0.82 -16.40 -5.65
N GLY A 122 -1.89 -16.20 -6.38
CA GLY A 122 -2.99 -17.16 -6.53
C GLY A 122 -4.04 -16.98 -5.43
N SER A 123 -5.20 -17.62 -5.59
CA SER A 123 -6.35 -17.47 -4.68
C SER A 123 -6.26 -18.31 -3.40
N ALA A 124 -5.37 -19.28 -3.35
CA ALA A 124 -5.20 -20.15 -2.18
C ALA A 124 -4.42 -19.45 -1.06
N ARG A 125 -4.81 -19.70 0.20
CA ARG A 125 -4.02 -19.30 1.36
C ARG A 125 -2.76 -20.16 1.45
N LEU A 126 -1.61 -19.51 1.52
CA LEU A 126 -0.30 -20.14 1.51
C LEU A 126 0.27 -20.32 2.93
N PRO A 127 1.14 -21.30 3.19
CA PRO A 127 2.02 -21.28 4.36
C PRO A 127 2.73 -19.93 4.39
N MET A 128 2.81 -19.26 5.57
CA MET A 128 3.24 -17.88 5.60
C MET A 128 4.31 -17.61 6.66
N ILE A 129 5.37 -16.96 6.23
CA ILE A 129 6.42 -16.43 7.09
C ILE A 129 6.26 -14.91 7.18
N LEU A 130 6.04 -14.41 8.41
CA LEU A 130 6.00 -12.99 8.72
C LEU A 130 7.39 -12.56 9.20
N ILE A 131 8.04 -11.68 8.44
CA ILE A 131 9.37 -11.17 8.82
C ILE A 131 9.19 -10.03 9.83
N ASP A 132 8.82 -10.43 11.02
CA ASP A 132 8.56 -9.58 12.19
C ASP A 132 8.52 -10.45 13.45
N CYS A 133 8.27 -9.85 14.63
CA CYS A 133 8.09 -10.54 15.90
C CYS A 133 6.60 -10.65 16.30
N PRO A 134 6.21 -11.63 17.15
CA PRO A 134 4.81 -11.81 17.55
C PRO A 134 4.21 -10.60 18.29
N SER A 135 5.01 -9.91 19.10
CA SER A 135 4.55 -8.75 19.89
C SER A 135 4.05 -7.57 19.04
N VAL A 136 4.40 -7.50 17.75
CA VAL A 136 3.95 -6.44 16.84
C VAL A 136 2.42 -6.34 16.71
N VAL A 137 1.70 -7.46 16.90
CA VAL A 137 0.23 -7.53 16.81
C VAL A 137 -0.45 -7.70 18.16
N GLN A 138 0.30 -8.05 19.23
CA GLN A 138 -0.27 -8.30 20.56
C GLN A 138 -0.46 -7.04 21.38
N ASN A 139 0.40 -6.04 21.19
CA ASN A 139 0.34 -4.80 21.95
C ASN A 139 -0.62 -3.81 21.29
N ARG A 140 -1.90 -3.81 21.73
CA ARG A 140 -2.93 -2.89 21.23
C ARG A 140 -2.61 -1.41 21.43
N ALA A 141 -1.81 -1.07 22.45
CA ALA A 141 -1.37 0.30 22.70
C ALA A 141 -0.31 0.78 21.69
N MET A 142 0.36 -0.14 21.00
CA MET A 142 1.34 0.13 19.95
C MET A 142 0.86 -0.37 18.58
N PHE A 143 -0.43 -0.24 18.28
CA PHE A 143 -0.99 -0.63 16.97
C PHE A 143 -0.43 0.30 15.88
N SER A 144 0.84 0.10 15.60
CA SER A 144 1.58 0.83 14.58
C SER A 144 1.05 0.45 13.19
N ALA A 145 1.28 1.29 12.19
CA ALA A 145 1.02 0.93 10.81
C ALA A 145 1.74 -0.37 10.38
N ARG A 146 2.83 -0.74 11.08
CA ARG A 146 3.52 -2.04 10.93
C ARG A 146 2.62 -3.19 11.38
N GLY A 147 2.04 -3.12 12.57
CA GLY A 147 1.08 -4.12 13.05
C GLY A 147 -0.16 -4.21 12.16
N ALA A 148 -0.69 -3.08 11.70
CA ALA A 148 -1.81 -3.06 10.76
C ALA A 148 -1.49 -3.74 9.43
N GLY A 149 -0.29 -3.52 8.89
CA GLY A 149 0.21 -4.18 7.68
C GLY A 149 0.34 -5.70 7.87
N ILE A 150 0.98 -6.14 8.96
CA ILE A 150 1.12 -7.56 9.31
C ILE A 150 -0.25 -8.23 9.43
N LEU A 151 -1.22 -7.62 10.13
CA LEU A 151 -2.58 -8.15 10.25
C LEU A 151 -3.30 -8.17 8.90
N GLY A 152 -3.18 -7.10 8.11
CA GLY A 152 -3.81 -7.00 6.79
C GLY A 152 -3.35 -8.12 5.85
N PHE A 153 -2.05 -8.36 5.78
CA PHE A 153 -1.49 -9.43 4.93
C PHE A 153 -1.62 -10.83 5.54
N SER A 154 -1.83 -10.95 6.85
CA SER A 154 -2.05 -12.25 7.51
C SER A 154 -3.26 -13.02 6.97
N ILE A 155 -4.21 -12.37 6.31
CA ILE A 155 -5.37 -13.02 5.70
C ILE A 155 -4.98 -13.98 4.56
N PHE A 156 -3.84 -13.76 3.90
CA PHE A 156 -3.32 -14.61 2.83
C PHE A 156 -2.58 -15.85 3.35
N GLY A 157 -2.29 -15.87 4.65
CA GLY A 157 -1.53 -16.94 5.30
C GLY A 157 -2.39 -18.02 5.93
N ARG A 158 -1.93 -19.26 5.82
CA ARG A 158 -2.28 -20.38 6.68
C ARG A 158 -1.01 -20.86 7.39
N LYS A 159 -1.12 -21.49 8.59
CA LYS A 159 0.06 -21.96 9.34
C LYS A 159 1.15 -20.88 9.39
N LYS A 160 0.82 -19.74 9.97
CA LYS A 160 1.71 -18.57 10.03
C LYS A 160 2.80 -18.76 11.08
N MET A 161 4.03 -18.35 10.74
CA MET A 161 5.12 -18.22 11.69
C MET A 161 5.72 -16.82 11.63
N TYR A 162 6.30 -16.36 12.73
CA TYR A 162 7.12 -15.15 12.77
C TYR A 162 8.59 -15.53 12.65
N ALA A 163 9.32 -14.86 11.77
CA ALA A 163 10.73 -15.13 11.53
C ALA A 163 11.63 -14.62 12.68
N LEU A 164 11.15 -13.65 13.45
CA LEU A 164 11.90 -13.02 14.55
C LEU A 164 11.24 -13.33 15.89
N ASN A 165 12.05 -13.43 16.94
CA ASN A 165 11.57 -13.43 18.32
C ASN A 165 11.31 -11.99 18.80
N ASP A 166 10.83 -11.81 20.05
CA ASP A 166 10.52 -10.50 20.59
C ASP A 166 11.76 -9.63 20.89
N ASN A 167 12.96 -10.21 20.85
CA ASN A 167 14.24 -9.50 20.86
C ASN A 167 14.71 -9.09 19.45
N MET A 168 13.89 -9.33 18.41
CA MET A 168 14.20 -9.06 17.00
C MET A 168 15.35 -9.94 16.43
N GLU A 169 15.61 -11.09 17.04
CA GLU A 169 16.60 -12.05 16.59
C GLU A 169 15.96 -13.08 15.65
N LEU A 170 16.67 -13.48 14.60
CA LEU A 170 16.21 -14.44 13.61
C LEU A 170 16.11 -15.86 14.21
N GLN A 171 14.95 -16.47 14.10
CA GLN A 171 14.67 -17.83 14.58
C GLN A 171 15.02 -18.87 13.51
N LEU A 172 16.31 -19.10 13.29
CA LEU A 172 16.83 -19.88 12.17
C LEU A 172 16.37 -21.34 12.18
N ASP A 173 16.37 -22.00 13.34
CA ASP A 173 15.95 -23.40 13.44
C ASP A 173 14.45 -23.56 13.18
N SER A 174 13.62 -22.68 13.75
CA SER A 174 12.17 -22.66 13.47
C SER A 174 11.86 -22.40 12.00
N LEU A 175 12.66 -21.54 11.35
CA LEU A 175 12.54 -21.30 9.89
C LEU A 175 12.85 -22.56 9.09
N ARG A 176 13.91 -23.28 9.44
CA ARG A 176 14.27 -24.56 8.79
C ARG A 176 13.17 -25.62 8.94
N GLU A 177 12.65 -25.78 10.15
CA GLU A 177 11.56 -26.71 10.45
C GLU A 177 10.30 -26.34 9.63
N PHE A 178 9.95 -25.05 9.57
CA PHE A 178 8.81 -24.58 8.83
C PHE A 178 8.97 -24.84 7.32
N ILE A 179 10.13 -24.50 6.75
CA ILE A 179 10.44 -24.72 5.32
C ILE A 179 10.40 -26.22 5.01
N ALA A 180 10.99 -27.07 5.86
CA ALA A 180 10.98 -28.51 5.69
C ALA A 180 9.56 -29.10 5.72
N ALA A 181 8.72 -28.62 6.65
CA ALA A 181 7.32 -29.04 6.77
C ALA A 181 6.45 -28.62 5.57
N HIS A 182 6.90 -27.66 4.79
CA HIS A 182 6.20 -27.14 3.60
C HIS A 182 6.99 -27.33 2.30
N ARG A 183 7.88 -28.34 2.27
CA ARG A 183 8.69 -28.66 1.08
C ARG A 183 7.78 -28.94 -0.12
N GLY A 184 8.06 -28.28 -1.25
CA GLY A 184 7.28 -28.41 -2.49
C GLY A 184 6.01 -27.55 -2.52
N GLU A 185 5.66 -26.86 -1.45
CA GLU A 185 4.59 -25.87 -1.44
C GLU A 185 5.16 -24.46 -1.72
N LYS A 186 4.33 -23.60 -2.35
CA LYS A 186 4.64 -22.17 -2.42
C LYS A 186 4.48 -21.57 -1.03
N ILE A 187 5.49 -20.85 -0.54
CA ILE A 187 5.47 -20.14 0.75
C ILE A 187 5.35 -18.65 0.49
N LEU A 188 4.44 -17.97 1.19
CA LEU A 188 4.34 -16.52 1.16
C LEU A 188 5.17 -15.91 2.28
N LEU A 189 6.07 -15.00 1.94
CA LEU A 189 6.76 -14.12 2.89
C LEU A 189 6.16 -12.73 2.86
N PHE A 190 6.00 -12.13 4.02
CA PHE A 190 5.62 -10.73 4.14
C PHE A 190 6.45 -10.01 5.20
N GLY A 191 6.89 -8.79 4.88
CA GLY A 191 7.62 -7.93 5.81
C GLY A 191 7.80 -6.51 5.28
N PHE A 192 8.34 -5.63 6.11
CA PHE A 192 8.71 -4.28 5.67
C PHE A 192 10.15 -4.26 5.19
N THR A 193 10.44 -3.48 4.15
CA THR A 193 11.73 -3.46 3.44
C THR A 193 12.92 -3.39 4.39
N PHE A 194 12.92 -2.42 5.32
CA PHE A 194 14.03 -2.28 6.25
C PHE A 194 14.13 -3.43 7.26
N MET A 195 12.97 -4.02 7.70
CA MET A 195 12.94 -5.17 8.62
C MET A 195 13.56 -6.41 7.96
N ILE A 196 13.21 -6.62 6.68
CA ILE A 196 13.77 -7.71 5.89
C ILE A 196 15.27 -7.52 5.76
N TRP A 197 15.73 -6.30 5.43
CA TRP A 197 17.15 -6.03 5.27
C TRP A 197 17.93 -6.20 6.57
N GLN A 198 17.49 -5.55 7.63
CA GLN A 198 18.20 -5.49 8.90
C GLN A 198 18.18 -6.82 9.66
N HIS A 199 17.01 -7.46 9.79
CA HIS A 199 16.80 -8.56 10.71
C HIS A 199 16.71 -9.94 10.05
N PHE A 200 16.42 -9.99 8.73
CA PHE A 200 16.37 -11.26 8.02
C PHE A 200 17.63 -11.45 7.15
N TYR A 201 17.87 -10.56 6.20
CA TYR A 201 19.00 -10.69 5.28
C TYR A 201 20.36 -10.64 6.00
N ARG A 202 20.61 -9.59 6.79
CA ARG A 202 21.91 -9.45 7.50
C ARG A 202 22.17 -10.58 8.49
N ALA A 203 21.14 -11.04 9.18
CA ALA A 203 21.26 -12.15 10.12
C ALA A 203 21.62 -13.45 9.39
N LEU A 204 20.96 -13.74 8.24
CA LEU A 204 21.30 -14.90 7.40
C LEU A 204 22.72 -14.79 6.82
N ALA A 205 23.09 -13.65 6.29
CA ALA A 205 24.43 -13.43 5.73
C ALA A 205 25.53 -13.61 6.80
N ALA A 206 25.30 -13.13 8.02
CA ALA A 206 26.22 -13.28 9.14
C ALA A 206 26.32 -14.73 9.64
N SER A 207 25.23 -15.49 9.63
CA SER A 207 25.21 -16.90 10.05
C SER A 207 25.95 -17.83 9.10
N LYS A 208 26.21 -17.40 7.85
CA LYS A 208 26.71 -18.22 6.74
C LYS A 208 25.82 -19.41 6.37
N GLU A 209 24.60 -19.43 6.90
CA GLU A 209 23.62 -20.48 6.66
C GLU A 209 22.81 -20.13 5.43
N LYS A 210 22.37 -21.14 4.68
CA LYS A 210 21.48 -20.99 3.53
C LYS A 210 20.13 -21.60 3.85
N LEU A 211 19.09 -20.87 3.54
CA LEU A 211 17.70 -21.36 3.52
C LEU A 211 17.29 -21.60 2.06
N ASP A 212 16.51 -22.63 1.81
CA ASP A 212 15.92 -22.85 0.47
C ASP A 212 14.48 -22.30 0.45
N LEU A 213 14.35 -21.07 -0.01
CA LEU A 213 13.09 -20.37 -0.26
C LEU A 213 12.89 -20.08 -1.76
N SER A 214 13.47 -20.91 -2.62
CA SER A 214 13.43 -20.73 -4.09
C SER A 214 12.01 -20.76 -4.68
N THR A 215 11.06 -21.47 -4.03
CA THR A 215 9.64 -21.53 -4.41
C THR A 215 8.80 -20.43 -3.75
N ALA A 216 9.40 -19.61 -2.90
CA ALA A 216 8.66 -18.61 -2.13
C ALA A 216 8.37 -17.34 -2.94
N VAL A 217 7.31 -16.64 -2.52
CA VAL A 217 6.95 -15.31 -2.99
C VAL A 217 7.09 -14.36 -1.80
N LEU A 218 7.91 -13.33 -1.96
CA LEU A 218 8.04 -12.25 -0.98
C LEU A 218 7.24 -11.04 -1.43
N ILE A 219 6.34 -10.57 -0.58
CA ILE A 219 5.69 -9.26 -0.72
C ILE A 219 6.25 -8.36 0.37
N HIS A 220 6.76 -7.19 -0.02
CA HIS A 220 7.27 -6.22 0.94
C HIS A 220 6.81 -4.81 0.59
N GLY A 221 6.88 -3.92 1.56
CA GLY A 221 6.54 -2.51 1.35
C GLY A 221 7.18 -1.63 2.40
N GLY A 222 6.91 -0.32 2.29
CA GLY A 222 7.56 0.69 3.12
C GLY A 222 8.99 0.98 2.65
N GLY A 223 9.50 2.16 3.04
CA GLY A 223 10.82 2.61 2.63
C GLY A 223 11.93 2.26 3.64
N TRP A 224 13.12 2.77 3.37
CA TRP A 224 14.32 2.63 4.20
C TRP A 224 14.31 3.51 5.46
N LYS A 225 13.44 4.52 5.52
CA LYS A 225 13.18 5.39 6.67
C LYS A 225 14.43 6.07 7.21
N ARG A 226 14.74 5.90 8.50
CA ARG A 226 15.97 6.43 9.10
C ARG A 226 17.23 5.71 8.61
N LEU A 227 17.09 4.52 8.00
CA LEU A 227 18.19 3.78 7.39
C LEU A 227 18.44 4.19 5.92
N THR A 228 18.11 5.42 5.54
CA THR A 228 18.35 5.92 4.17
C THR A 228 19.82 5.87 3.76
N GLN A 229 20.75 5.99 4.71
CA GLN A 229 22.20 5.86 4.45
C GLN A 229 22.61 4.41 4.15
N GLU A 230 21.80 3.44 4.54
CA GLU A 230 22.02 2.00 4.29
C GLU A 230 21.13 1.48 3.15
N ALA A 231 20.36 2.37 2.52
CA ALA A 231 19.46 2.01 1.44
C ALA A 231 20.26 1.47 0.25
N VAL A 232 19.83 0.30 -0.22
CA VAL A 232 20.34 -0.31 -1.45
C VAL A 232 19.31 -0.19 -2.56
N SER A 233 19.76 -0.34 -3.80
CA SER A 233 18.83 -0.35 -4.94
C SER A 233 17.91 -1.58 -4.90
N PRO A 234 16.74 -1.55 -5.54
CA PRO A 234 15.87 -2.72 -5.66
C PRO A 234 16.60 -3.96 -6.23
N GLU A 235 17.49 -3.75 -7.20
CA GLU A 235 18.27 -4.81 -7.82
C GLU A 235 19.26 -5.43 -6.82
N GLN A 236 19.92 -4.62 -6.02
CA GLN A 236 20.82 -5.08 -4.95
C GLN A 236 20.05 -5.82 -3.87
N PHE A 237 18.89 -5.31 -3.45
CA PHE A 237 18.02 -5.96 -2.48
C PHE A 237 17.57 -7.35 -2.95
N ASN A 238 17.09 -7.45 -4.20
CA ASN A 238 16.64 -8.69 -4.79
C ASN A 238 17.79 -9.70 -4.97
N SER A 239 18.96 -9.25 -5.43
CA SER A 239 20.15 -10.09 -5.61
C SER A 239 20.66 -10.64 -4.29
N ALA A 240 20.69 -9.83 -3.23
CA ALA A 240 21.12 -10.22 -1.90
C ALA A 240 20.22 -11.31 -1.30
N LEU A 241 18.90 -11.16 -1.41
CA LEU A 241 17.94 -12.17 -0.93
C LEU A 241 18.03 -13.46 -1.75
N LYS A 242 18.19 -13.36 -3.06
CA LYS A 242 18.40 -14.52 -3.92
C LYS A 242 19.65 -15.30 -3.54
N GLU A 243 20.72 -14.62 -3.19
CA GLU A 243 22.01 -15.24 -2.80
C GLU A 243 21.88 -16.03 -1.49
N VAL A 244 21.24 -15.46 -0.46
CA VAL A 244 21.20 -16.07 0.88
C VAL A 244 20.09 -17.10 1.06
N CYS A 245 18.98 -16.99 0.30
CA CYS A 245 17.83 -17.88 0.49
C CYS A 245 17.09 -18.29 -0.80
N GLY A 246 17.64 -17.97 -1.97
CA GLY A 246 17.08 -18.42 -3.25
C GLY A 246 15.81 -17.71 -3.73
N ILE A 247 15.24 -16.76 -2.96
CA ILE A 247 14.02 -16.07 -3.35
C ILE A 247 14.24 -15.28 -4.63
N SER A 248 13.42 -15.54 -5.65
CA SER A 248 13.45 -14.85 -6.94
C SER A 248 12.15 -14.12 -7.28
N HIS A 249 11.07 -14.44 -6.59
CA HIS A 249 9.77 -13.78 -6.75
C HIS A 249 9.59 -12.76 -5.62
N ILE A 250 10.02 -11.53 -5.87
CA ILE A 250 9.97 -10.43 -4.91
C ILE A 250 9.14 -9.32 -5.53
N SER A 251 8.14 -8.84 -4.80
CA SER A 251 7.26 -7.74 -5.19
C SER A 251 7.18 -6.70 -4.10
N ASN A 252 7.54 -5.49 -4.44
CA ASN A 252 7.25 -4.34 -3.60
C ASN A 252 5.79 -3.90 -3.78
N TYR A 253 5.23 -3.18 -2.81
CA TYR A 253 3.96 -2.49 -2.99
C TYR A 253 4.02 -1.05 -2.49
N TYR A 254 3.26 -0.19 -3.14
CA TYR A 254 3.01 1.17 -2.71
C TYR A 254 1.55 1.30 -2.23
N GLY A 255 1.36 1.92 -1.08
CA GLY A 255 0.04 2.14 -0.49
C GLY A 255 0.12 3.01 0.76
N MET A 256 -1.04 3.51 1.17
CA MET A 256 -1.18 4.37 2.33
C MET A 256 -2.44 4.03 3.13
N VAL A 257 -2.47 4.42 4.40
CA VAL A 257 -3.61 4.14 5.28
C VAL A 257 -4.87 4.90 4.84
N GLU A 258 -4.69 6.05 4.22
CA GLU A 258 -5.76 6.89 3.69
C GLU A 258 -6.47 6.27 2.47
N GLN A 259 -5.85 5.28 1.81
CA GLN A 259 -6.47 4.48 0.74
C GLN A 259 -6.21 2.98 0.92
N THR A 260 -6.41 2.49 2.14
CA THR A 260 -6.29 1.07 2.46
C THR A 260 -7.10 0.20 1.48
N GLY A 261 -6.52 -0.93 1.07
CA GLY A 261 -7.16 -1.89 0.16
C GLY A 261 -6.79 -1.68 -1.31
N CYS A 262 -6.58 -0.46 -1.77
CA CYS A 262 -6.05 -0.16 -3.10
C CYS A 262 -4.52 0.04 -3.04
N ILE A 263 -3.77 -1.05 -3.01
CA ILE A 263 -2.31 -1.01 -3.10
C ILE A 263 -1.87 -1.17 -4.55
N CYS A 264 -0.75 -0.53 -4.89
CA CYS A 264 -0.10 -0.69 -6.19
C CYS A 264 1.01 -1.73 -6.06
N MET A 265 0.88 -2.86 -6.76
CA MET A 265 1.83 -3.96 -6.70
C MET A 265 2.90 -3.83 -7.76
N GLU A 266 4.14 -4.12 -7.40
CA GLU A 266 5.25 -4.19 -8.33
C GLU A 266 5.22 -5.51 -9.12
N CYS A 267 5.33 -5.41 -10.43
CA CYS A 267 5.41 -6.57 -11.31
C CYS A 267 6.85 -7.09 -11.45
N GLU A 268 7.03 -8.20 -12.15
CA GLU A 268 8.33 -8.82 -12.44
C GLU A 268 9.28 -7.97 -13.31
N LYS A 269 8.81 -6.81 -13.78
CA LYS A 269 9.61 -5.81 -14.51
C LYS A 269 10.02 -4.63 -13.62
N GLY A 270 9.73 -4.68 -12.31
CA GLY A 270 10.04 -3.62 -11.36
C GLY A 270 9.14 -2.38 -11.48
N HIS A 271 7.96 -2.52 -12.05
CA HIS A 271 7.00 -1.43 -12.23
C HIS A 271 5.81 -1.56 -11.27
N LEU A 272 5.46 -0.48 -10.57
CA LEU A 272 4.26 -0.42 -9.76
C LEU A 272 3.02 -0.24 -10.65
N HIS A 273 2.07 -1.15 -10.55
CA HIS A 273 0.82 -1.13 -11.30
C HIS A 273 -0.34 -0.67 -10.44
N VAL A 274 -1.16 0.22 -10.98
CA VAL A 274 -2.46 0.56 -10.39
C VAL A 274 -3.52 -0.45 -10.85
N SER A 275 -4.38 -0.84 -9.92
CA SER A 275 -5.46 -1.79 -10.24
C SER A 275 -6.63 -1.14 -10.96
N THR A 276 -7.59 -1.94 -11.42
CA THR A 276 -8.86 -1.46 -12.01
C THR A 276 -9.67 -0.59 -11.02
N TYR A 277 -9.43 -0.73 -9.71
CA TYR A 277 -10.17 -0.05 -8.64
C TYR A 277 -9.56 1.29 -8.21
N SER A 278 -8.44 1.67 -8.79
CA SER A 278 -7.66 2.86 -8.42
C SER A 278 -6.91 3.41 -9.63
N ASP A 279 -6.39 4.62 -9.52
CA ASP A 279 -5.48 5.19 -10.52
C ASP A 279 -4.41 6.07 -9.87
N VAL A 280 -3.41 6.42 -10.67
CA VAL A 280 -2.37 7.39 -10.32
C VAL A 280 -2.36 8.51 -11.36
N ILE A 281 -2.20 9.74 -10.87
CA ILE A 281 -2.02 10.94 -11.67
C ILE A 281 -0.74 11.59 -11.17
N VAL A 282 0.12 12.02 -12.07
CA VAL A 282 1.32 12.78 -11.70
C VAL A 282 1.04 14.25 -11.93
N ARG A 283 1.21 15.08 -10.90
CA ARG A 283 0.93 16.51 -10.95
C ARG A 283 2.20 17.33 -10.85
N ARG A 284 2.32 18.37 -11.68
CA ARG A 284 3.40 19.35 -11.55
C ARG A 284 3.26 20.12 -10.23
N GLY A 285 4.37 20.35 -9.54
CA GLY A 285 4.34 21.04 -8.24
C GLY A 285 3.99 22.52 -8.32
N LEU A 286 4.11 23.16 -9.50
CA LEU A 286 3.90 24.59 -9.67
C LEU A 286 2.40 24.97 -9.74
N ASP A 287 1.63 24.22 -10.52
CA ASP A 287 0.25 24.55 -10.90
C ASP A 287 -0.73 23.38 -10.78
N PHE A 288 -0.25 22.24 -10.33
CA PHE A 288 -0.98 20.97 -10.23
C PHE A 288 -1.55 20.48 -11.57
N SER A 289 -1.09 20.97 -12.70
CA SER A 289 -1.42 20.41 -14.00
C SER A 289 -0.89 18.98 -14.12
N VAL A 290 -1.54 18.18 -14.98
CA VAL A 290 -1.13 16.79 -15.20
C VAL A 290 0.20 16.74 -15.95
N ALA A 291 1.16 16.01 -15.40
CA ALA A 291 2.46 15.77 -16.02
C ALA A 291 2.35 14.62 -17.05
N PRO A 292 3.01 14.73 -18.22
CA PRO A 292 3.04 13.65 -19.19
C PRO A 292 3.86 12.43 -18.70
N VAL A 293 3.75 11.33 -19.43
CA VAL A 293 4.57 10.13 -19.19
C VAL A 293 6.06 10.49 -19.19
N GLY A 294 6.79 10.01 -18.17
CA GLY A 294 8.22 10.24 -17.96
C GLY A 294 8.57 11.51 -17.18
N GLU A 295 7.65 12.46 -17.04
CA GLU A 295 7.91 13.67 -16.23
C GLU A 295 7.71 13.39 -14.74
N LYS A 296 8.64 13.87 -13.92
CA LYS A 296 8.60 13.79 -12.46
C LYS A 296 7.60 14.81 -11.90
N GLY A 297 6.81 14.39 -10.93
CA GLY A 297 5.88 15.27 -10.22
C GLY A 297 5.39 14.66 -8.92
N ILE A 298 4.39 15.28 -8.32
CA ILE A 298 3.73 14.84 -7.10
C ILE A 298 2.69 13.78 -7.47
N LEU A 299 2.66 12.68 -6.75
CA LEU A 299 1.68 11.63 -6.98
C LEU A 299 0.32 12.02 -6.38
N GLU A 300 -0.69 12.03 -7.20
CA GLU A 300 -2.08 11.96 -6.78
C GLU A 300 -2.55 10.52 -6.96
N VAL A 301 -3.24 9.98 -5.97
CA VAL A 301 -3.83 8.65 -6.02
C VAL A 301 -5.34 8.73 -5.88
N VAL A 302 -6.06 7.97 -6.68
CA VAL A 302 -7.52 7.87 -6.63
C VAL A 302 -7.97 6.44 -6.38
N SER A 303 -9.07 6.28 -5.65
CA SER A 303 -9.59 4.97 -5.24
C SER A 303 -11.11 4.98 -5.18
N LEU A 304 -11.73 3.90 -5.61
CA LEU A 304 -13.18 3.70 -5.54
C LEU A 304 -13.68 3.23 -4.18
N LEU A 305 -12.80 2.96 -3.20
CA LEU A 305 -13.17 2.31 -1.94
C LEU A 305 -13.63 3.24 -0.81
N PRO A 306 -13.15 4.47 -0.68
CA PRO A 306 -13.50 5.35 0.42
C PRO A 306 -14.95 5.84 0.32
N GLU A 307 -15.90 5.13 0.95
CA GLU A 307 -17.30 5.55 1.07
C GLU A 307 -17.57 6.27 2.40
N SER A 308 -16.89 5.88 3.48
CA SER A 308 -17.11 6.44 4.81
C SER A 308 -16.32 7.71 5.12
N TYR A 309 -15.42 8.13 4.22
CA TYR A 309 -14.55 9.31 4.37
C TYR A 309 -14.09 9.84 3.00
N PRO A 310 -13.81 11.15 2.83
CA PRO A 310 -13.45 11.75 1.53
C PRO A 310 -11.99 11.47 1.14
N GLY A 311 -11.62 10.20 1.03
CA GLY A 311 -10.27 9.72 0.68
C GLY A 311 -10.15 9.21 -0.77
N HIS A 312 -11.13 9.50 -1.63
CA HIS A 312 -11.19 8.94 -2.98
C HIS A 312 -10.23 9.59 -3.98
N ALA A 313 -9.78 10.83 -3.75
CA ALA A 313 -8.78 11.53 -4.55
C ALA A 313 -7.82 12.31 -3.63
N LEU A 314 -6.56 11.90 -3.57
CA LEU A 314 -5.59 12.41 -2.62
C LEU A 314 -4.27 12.79 -3.29
N LEU A 315 -3.86 14.05 -3.12
CA LEU A 315 -2.51 14.49 -3.43
C LEU A 315 -1.59 14.05 -2.29
N THR A 316 -0.63 13.20 -2.62
CA THR A 316 0.31 12.63 -1.65
C THR A 316 1.47 13.60 -1.34
N GLU A 317 2.36 13.19 -0.45
CA GLU A 317 3.65 13.85 -0.20
C GLU A 317 4.80 13.09 -0.89
N ASP A 318 4.50 12.26 -1.89
CA ASP A 318 5.48 11.44 -2.59
C ASP A 318 5.68 11.94 -4.03
N GLU A 319 6.92 11.90 -4.51
CA GLU A 319 7.29 12.18 -5.89
C GLU A 319 7.40 10.89 -6.69
N GLY A 320 7.00 10.96 -7.95
CA GLY A 320 7.08 9.83 -8.87
C GLY A 320 6.96 10.27 -10.32
N ALA A 321 6.93 9.29 -11.21
CA ALA A 321 6.68 9.49 -12.63
C ALA A 321 5.83 8.35 -13.17
N LEU A 322 4.89 8.68 -14.06
CA LEU A 322 4.21 7.70 -14.89
C LEU A 322 5.20 7.14 -15.91
N LEU A 323 5.32 5.82 -16.00
CA LEU A 323 6.26 5.17 -16.92
C LEU A 323 5.60 4.73 -18.23
N GLY A 324 4.29 4.47 -18.21
CA GLY A 324 3.53 4.09 -19.39
C GLY A 324 2.09 3.69 -19.08
N VAL A 325 1.35 3.31 -20.12
CA VAL A 325 -0.08 3.00 -20.07
C VAL A 325 -0.36 1.82 -20.99
N ASP A 326 -0.91 0.72 -20.47
CA ASP A 326 -1.31 -0.49 -21.21
C ASP A 326 -0.18 -1.25 -21.94
N ASP A 327 1.05 -0.78 -21.88
CA ASP A 327 2.21 -1.24 -22.66
C ASP A 327 3.33 -1.87 -21.82
N CYS A 328 3.11 -2.10 -20.53
CA CYS A 328 4.12 -2.76 -19.70
C CYS A 328 4.44 -4.17 -20.24
N PRO A 329 5.73 -4.54 -20.38
CA PRO A 329 6.13 -5.87 -20.87
C PRO A 329 5.62 -7.05 -20.02
N CYS A 330 5.11 -6.81 -18.82
CA CYS A 330 4.48 -7.83 -17.97
C CYS A 330 3.08 -8.25 -18.45
N GLY A 331 2.49 -7.52 -19.42
CA GLY A 331 1.16 -7.77 -19.96
C GLY A 331 -0.01 -7.14 -19.19
N ARG A 332 0.21 -6.61 -17.97
CA ARG A 332 -0.81 -5.91 -17.18
C ARG A 332 -1.23 -4.62 -17.85
N LYS A 333 -2.54 -4.32 -17.78
CA LYS A 333 -3.17 -3.11 -18.32
C LYS A 333 -3.29 -2.03 -17.26
N GLY A 334 -3.60 -0.82 -17.70
CA GLY A 334 -3.65 0.38 -16.88
C GLY A 334 -2.30 1.11 -16.82
N LYS A 335 -2.26 2.15 -16.00
CA LYS A 335 -1.05 2.93 -15.75
C LYS A 335 -0.06 2.16 -14.89
N TYR A 336 1.24 2.36 -15.14
CA TYR A 336 2.31 1.91 -14.26
C TYR A 336 3.33 3.01 -14.05
N PHE A 337 3.95 3.06 -12.87
CA PHE A 337 4.69 4.20 -12.40
C PHE A 337 5.86 3.80 -11.49
N LYS A 338 6.67 4.78 -11.14
CA LYS A 338 7.76 4.66 -10.17
C LYS A 338 7.63 5.75 -9.11
N VAL A 339 7.94 5.40 -7.87
CA VAL A 339 8.04 6.32 -6.73
C VAL A 339 9.52 6.64 -6.51
N PHE A 340 9.85 7.93 -6.38
CA PHE A 340 11.22 8.38 -6.10
C PHE A 340 11.46 8.64 -4.61
N GLY A 341 10.39 8.80 -3.83
CA GLY A 341 10.44 9.09 -2.42
C GLY A 341 9.59 10.29 -2.04
N ARG A 342 9.78 10.79 -0.83
CA ARG A 342 9.05 11.96 -0.35
C ARG A 342 9.61 13.26 -0.88
N ILE A 343 8.73 14.25 -1.03
CA ILE A 343 9.08 15.64 -1.33
C ILE A 343 10.02 16.14 -0.22
N GLN A 344 11.10 16.86 -0.61
CA GLN A 344 11.99 17.52 0.35
C GLN A 344 11.17 18.45 1.25
N HIS A 345 11.36 18.32 2.58
CA HIS A 345 10.60 18.98 3.64
C HIS A 345 9.24 18.36 4.01
N ALA A 346 8.77 17.30 3.34
CA ALA A 346 7.72 16.46 3.89
C ALA A 346 8.26 15.72 5.13
N GLU A 347 7.42 15.60 6.18
CA GLU A 347 7.83 14.91 7.41
C GLU A 347 8.28 13.46 7.11
N LEU A 348 9.47 13.09 7.57
CA LEU A 348 9.98 11.72 7.48
C LEU A 348 9.08 10.80 8.30
N ARG A 349 8.26 10.00 7.64
CA ARG A 349 7.35 9.04 8.27
C ARG A 349 7.36 7.71 7.54
N GLY A 350 7.15 6.67 8.31
CA GLY A 350 6.95 5.35 7.75
C GLY A 350 6.36 4.38 8.77
N CYS A 351 5.81 3.26 8.28
CA CYS A 351 5.04 2.27 9.04
C CYS A 351 5.76 1.59 10.23
N SER A 352 7.05 1.83 10.44
CA SER A 352 7.87 1.23 11.51
C SER A 352 8.63 2.25 12.36
N ASP A 353 8.29 3.54 12.31
CA ASP A 353 9.02 4.60 13.04
C ASP A 353 9.06 4.40 14.57
N THR A 354 8.08 3.71 15.13
CA THR A 354 8.06 3.39 16.57
C THR A 354 9.17 2.44 17.02
N TYR A 355 9.74 1.65 16.11
CA TYR A 355 10.87 0.78 16.41
C TYR A 355 12.22 1.48 16.20
N ALA A 356 12.37 2.20 15.08
CA ALA A 356 13.59 2.94 14.75
C ALA A 356 13.95 4.05 15.78
N ALA A 357 13.00 4.47 16.62
CA ALA A 357 13.25 5.43 17.70
C ALA A 357 13.94 4.81 18.94
N LYS A 358 14.09 3.46 19.01
CA LYS A 358 14.68 2.73 20.12
C LYS A 358 16.08 2.15 19.81
N ILE A 359 16.56 2.32 18.56
CA ILE A 359 17.91 2.00 18.12
C ILE A 359 18.70 3.32 18.00
#